data_3d0ed89da9f15ae99b435867784142bd
#
_entry.id   3d0ed89da9f15ae99b435867784142bd
#
_cell.length_a   1.000
_cell.length_b   1.000
_cell.length_c   1.000
_cell.angle_alpha   90.00
_cell.angle_beta   90.00
_cell.angle_gamma   90.00
#
_symmetry.space_group_name_H-M   'P 1'
#
loop_
_entity.id
_entity.type
_entity.pdbx_description
1 polymer ?
#
loop_
_entity_poly.entity_id
_entity_poly.type
_entity_poly.pdbx_seq_one_letter_code
_entity_poly.pdbx_strand_id
1 'polypeptide(L)'
;MPRRSLALKVRRDLRAQRAQFAAVAVIVALGTMLYVLSWSSYLNVGSSLALSYGRLRMADFTISMNPAPDTLVERVGSLPGVRAVEGRVVEETRVKRDPLASESVTGRIISLPNVGLPKVNRLKLIEGRYLPPYARGEVLLEVGFARHNKYRPGDFVYVECPSGQVRLRVAGLVASPEYIYAVASKQSLFATPSTFGVLFVSREEADRLWGTSALVNEICALVEAEHRPAAMNSARGICKRYGARDAQPLEEQPSNLMIQMDVRQWR
;
A
#
# COMPACT_ATOMS: atom_id res chain seq x y z
N MET A 1 -40.58 49.83 28.03
CA MET A 1 -39.49 50.71 27.56
C MET A 1 -38.06 50.31 27.95
N PRO A 2 -37.70 49.21 28.62
CA PRO A 2 -36.33 48.89 29.00
C PRO A 2 -35.47 48.29 27.88
N ARG A 3 -36.05 47.72 26.79
CA ARG A 3 -35.29 47.06 25.73
C ARG A 3 -34.46 47.98 24.83
N ARG A 4 -34.87 49.23 24.59
CA ARG A 4 -34.10 50.20 23.82
C ARG A 4 -32.83 50.73 24.52
N SER A 5 -32.91 50.94 25.83
CA SER A 5 -31.76 51.37 26.63
C SER A 5 -30.69 50.30 26.76
N LEU A 6 -31.10 49.02 26.85
CA LEU A 6 -30.17 47.89 26.89
C LEU A 6 -29.42 47.75 25.57
N ALA A 7 -30.09 47.84 24.43
CA ALA A 7 -29.48 47.76 23.10
C ALA A 7 -28.45 48.91 22.85
N LEU A 8 -28.76 50.13 23.30
CA LEU A 8 -27.84 51.26 23.23
C LEU A 8 -26.59 51.08 24.10
N LYS A 9 -26.74 50.53 25.31
CA LYS A 9 -25.64 50.22 26.20
C LYS A 9 -24.74 49.17 25.60
N VAL A 10 -25.29 48.01 25.14
CA VAL A 10 -24.55 46.93 24.49
C VAL A 10 -23.76 47.48 23.25
N ARG A 11 -24.38 48.32 22.43
CA ARG A 11 -23.73 48.88 21.25
C ARG A 11 -22.57 49.81 21.61
N ARG A 12 -22.69 50.57 22.73
CA ARG A 12 -21.61 51.47 23.23
C ARG A 12 -20.46 50.65 23.81
N ASP A 13 -20.75 49.59 24.59
CA ASP A 13 -19.77 48.70 25.19
C ASP A 13 -19.03 47.89 24.13
N LEU A 14 -19.72 47.40 23.10
CA LEU A 14 -19.12 46.76 21.93
C LEU A 14 -18.15 47.70 21.16
N ARG A 15 -18.52 48.99 21.04
CA ARG A 15 -17.61 49.96 20.39
C ARG A 15 -16.39 50.34 21.26
N ALA A 16 -16.56 50.41 22.57
CA ALA A 16 -15.48 50.71 23.50
C ALA A 16 -14.46 49.56 23.58
N GLN A 17 -14.92 48.31 23.47
CA GLN A 17 -14.09 47.09 23.58
C GLN A 17 -13.90 46.38 22.25
N ARG A 18 -14.05 47.09 21.09
CA ARG A 18 -14.00 46.50 19.76
C ARG A 18 -12.74 45.67 19.48
N ALA A 19 -11.59 46.06 20.04
CA ALA A 19 -10.34 45.31 19.86
C ALA A 19 -10.37 43.96 20.57
N GLN A 20 -10.97 43.86 21.77
CA GLN A 20 -11.11 42.62 22.52
C GLN A 20 -12.11 41.67 21.84
N PHE A 21 -13.27 42.22 21.39
CA PHE A 21 -14.23 41.42 20.64
C PHE A 21 -13.67 40.93 19.31
N ALA A 22 -12.89 41.77 18.60
CA ALA A 22 -12.22 41.37 17.37
C ALA A 22 -11.18 40.26 17.64
N ALA A 23 -10.39 40.37 18.70
CA ALA A 23 -9.42 39.33 19.06
C ALA A 23 -10.10 38.01 19.38
N VAL A 24 -11.18 38.01 20.17
CA VAL A 24 -11.97 36.78 20.46
C VAL A 24 -12.57 36.21 19.20
N ALA A 25 -13.18 37.05 18.34
CA ALA A 25 -13.73 36.60 17.06
C ALA A 25 -12.69 35.94 16.15
N VAL A 26 -11.46 36.52 16.08
CA VAL A 26 -10.35 35.94 15.32
C VAL A 26 -9.94 34.58 15.89
N ILE A 27 -9.82 34.44 17.21
CA ILE A 27 -9.46 33.17 17.85
C ILE A 27 -10.52 32.11 17.57
N VAL A 28 -11.81 32.45 17.70
CA VAL A 28 -12.91 31.54 17.40
C VAL A 28 -12.92 31.15 15.92
N ALA A 29 -12.72 32.13 15.03
CA ALA A 29 -12.65 31.87 13.59
C ALA A 29 -11.49 30.95 13.22
N LEU A 30 -10.29 31.18 13.80
CA LEU A 30 -9.13 30.30 13.59
C LEU A 30 -9.38 28.89 14.13
N GLY A 31 -9.94 28.77 15.33
CA GLY A 31 -10.28 27.46 15.91
C GLY A 31 -11.28 26.69 15.05
N THR A 32 -12.33 27.38 14.60
CA THR A 32 -13.35 26.77 13.71
C THR A 32 -12.75 26.39 12.36
N MET A 33 -11.91 27.23 11.78
CA MET A 33 -11.21 26.95 10.53
C MET A 33 -10.32 25.70 10.63
N LEU A 34 -9.50 25.61 11.69
CA LEU A 34 -8.65 24.45 11.94
C LEU A 34 -9.47 23.17 12.12
N TYR A 35 -10.58 23.26 12.87
CA TYR A 35 -11.49 22.12 13.04
C TYR A 35 -12.08 21.66 11.70
N VAL A 36 -12.62 22.58 10.90
CA VAL A 36 -13.21 22.25 9.60
C VAL A 36 -12.16 21.68 8.63
N LEU A 37 -10.96 22.25 8.61
CA LEU A 37 -9.85 21.73 7.79
C LEU A 37 -9.46 20.30 8.21
N SER A 38 -9.30 20.06 9.50
CA SER A 38 -8.97 18.73 10.03
C SER A 38 -10.06 17.71 9.71
N TRP A 39 -11.32 18.07 9.93
CA TRP A 39 -12.48 17.22 9.64
C TRP A 39 -12.60 16.92 8.13
N SER A 40 -12.43 17.93 7.28
CA SER A 40 -12.45 17.77 5.82
C SER A 40 -11.32 16.87 5.34
N SER A 41 -10.10 17.05 5.88
CA SER A 41 -8.95 16.19 5.55
C SER A 41 -9.21 14.74 5.94
N TYR A 42 -9.77 14.50 7.13
CA TYR A 42 -10.15 13.17 7.60
C TYR A 42 -11.11 12.46 6.62
N LEU A 43 -12.20 13.14 6.23
CA LEU A 43 -13.19 12.58 5.29
C LEU A 43 -12.59 12.33 3.90
N ASN A 44 -11.75 13.25 3.40
CA ASN A 44 -11.14 13.14 2.09
C ASN A 44 -10.12 11.98 2.01
N VAL A 45 -9.31 11.76 3.05
CA VAL A 45 -8.37 10.65 3.11
C VAL A 45 -9.11 9.31 3.07
N GLY A 46 -10.14 9.15 3.91
CA GLY A 46 -10.93 7.91 3.96
C GLY A 46 -11.60 7.57 2.62
N SER A 47 -12.25 8.55 1.98
CA SER A 47 -12.93 8.36 0.70
C SER A 47 -11.94 8.09 -0.45
N SER A 48 -10.81 8.78 -0.48
CA SER A 48 -9.75 8.59 -1.48
C SER A 48 -9.12 7.19 -1.39
N LEU A 49 -8.93 6.69 -0.18
CA LEU A 49 -8.42 5.33 0.07
C LEU A 49 -9.43 4.28 -0.39
N ALA A 50 -10.69 4.41 -0.01
CA ALA A 50 -11.75 3.47 -0.41
C ALA A 50 -11.89 3.40 -1.94
N LEU A 51 -11.87 4.56 -2.62
CA LEU A 51 -11.89 4.63 -4.08
C LEU A 51 -10.64 4.00 -4.71
N SER A 52 -9.46 4.22 -4.12
CA SER A 52 -8.21 3.64 -4.59
C SER A 52 -8.21 2.13 -4.42
N TYR A 53 -8.65 1.61 -3.28
CA TYR A 53 -8.77 0.18 -3.01
C TYR A 53 -9.74 -0.50 -3.99
N GLY A 54 -10.91 0.10 -4.24
CA GLY A 54 -11.85 -0.43 -5.21
C GLY A 54 -11.30 -0.45 -6.64
N ARG A 55 -10.67 0.64 -7.10
CA ARG A 55 -10.09 0.75 -8.46
C ARG A 55 -8.90 -0.17 -8.67
N LEU A 56 -8.04 -0.30 -7.67
CA LEU A 56 -6.83 -1.13 -7.72
C LEU A 56 -7.10 -2.57 -7.27
N ARG A 57 -8.35 -2.91 -6.96
CA ARG A 57 -8.76 -4.27 -6.57
C ARG A 57 -7.91 -4.80 -5.42
N MET A 58 -7.81 -4.02 -4.34
CA MET A 58 -7.07 -4.41 -3.14
C MET A 58 -7.60 -5.72 -2.57
N ALA A 59 -6.70 -6.66 -2.23
CA ALA A 59 -7.06 -7.95 -1.69
C ALA A 59 -7.86 -7.84 -0.39
N ASP A 60 -8.93 -8.62 -0.26
CA ASP A 60 -9.69 -8.77 0.98
C ASP A 60 -8.92 -9.58 2.02
N PHE A 61 -8.10 -10.53 1.55
CA PHE A 61 -7.12 -11.21 2.40
C PHE A 61 -5.91 -11.68 1.60
N THR A 62 -4.80 -11.89 2.32
CA THR A 62 -3.53 -12.42 1.80
C THR A 62 -3.05 -13.57 2.68
N ILE A 63 -2.57 -14.65 2.09
CA ILE A 63 -1.98 -15.81 2.77
C ILE A 63 -0.56 -15.98 2.27
N SER A 64 0.43 -15.82 3.17
CA SER A 64 1.83 -16.14 2.90
C SER A 64 2.12 -17.56 3.40
N MET A 65 2.91 -18.32 2.65
CA MET A 65 3.24 -19.72 2.92
C MET A 65 4.64 -20.06 2.37
N ASN A 66 5.14 -21.25 2.67
CA ASN A 66 6.30 -21.77 1.96
C ASN A 66 5.96 -22.01 0.48
N PRO A 67 6.96 -22.07 -0.41
CA PRO A 67 6.72 -22.34 -1.82
C PRO A 67 5.82 -23.56 -2.04
N ALA A 68 4.75 -23.35 -2.78
CA ALA A 68 3.68 -24.32 -3.00
C ALA A 68 3.28 -24.33 -4.49
N PRO A 69 2.78 -25.46 -5.03
CA PRO A 69 2.34 -25.52 -6.42
C PRO A 69 1.29 -24.44 -6.75
N ASP A 70 1.41 -23.82 -7.90
CA ASP A 70 0.48 -22.78 -8.38
C ASP A 70 -0.96 -23.28 -8.59
N THR A 71 -1.16 -24.60 -8.74
CA THR A 71 -2.49 -25.24 -8.74
C THR A 71 -3.32 -24.95 -7.47
N LEU A 72 -2.66 -24.54 -6.36
CA LEU A 72 -3.33 -24.07 -5.17
C LEU A 72 -4.16 -22.79 -5.43
N VAL A 73 -3.71 -21.96 -6.34
CA VAL A 73 -4.40 -20.72 -6.71
C VAL A 73 -5.78 -21.03 -7.27
N GLU A 74 -5.88 -22.02 -8.15
CA GLU A 74 -7.16 -22.48 -8.72
C GLU A 74 -8.09 -23.06 -7.65
N ARG A 75 -7.53 -23.82 -6.71
CA ARG A 75 -8.30 -24.39 -5.59
C ARG A 75 -8.86 -23.33 -4.66
N VAL A 76 -8.09 -22.29 -4.37
CA VAL A 76 -8.59 -21.14 -3.60
C VAL A 76 -9.59 -20.33 -4.43
N GLY A 77 -9.36 -20.19 -5.72
CA GLY A 77 -10.25 -19.49 -6.64
C GLY A 77 -11.63 -20.15 -6.80
N SER A 78 -11.73 -21.47 -6.56
CA SER A 78 -13.00 -22.22 -6.63
C SER A 78 -13.84 -22.15 -5.34
N LEU A 79 -13.35 -21.49 -4.28
CA LEU A 79 -14.11 -21.34 -3.04
C LEU A 79 -15.34 -20.43 -3.22
N PRO A 80 -16.45 -20.70 -2.54
CA PRO A 80 -17.63 -19.86 -2.60
C PRO A 80 -17.34 -18.40 -2.25
N GLY A 81 -17.88 -17.49 -3.04
CA GLY A 81 -17.73 -16.06 -2.85
C GLY A 81 -16.38 -15.46 -3.32
N VAL A 82 -15.41 -16.27 -3.76
CA VAL A 82 -14.14 -15.77 -4.32
C VAL A 82 -14.39 -15.22 -5.72
N ARG A 83 -14.17 -13.93 -5.92
CA ARG A 83 -14.36 -13.22 -7.19
C ARG A 83 -13.10 -13.14 -8.04
N ALA A 84 -11.96 -13.10 -7.40
CA ALA A 84 -10.66 -13.13 -8.05
C ALA A 84 -9.59 -13.62 -7.09
N VAL A 85 -8.59 -14.31 -7.62
CA VAL A 85 -7.43 -14.79 -6.89
C VAL A 85 -6.18 -14.56 -7.73
N GLU A 86 -5.07 -14.26 -7.04
CA GLU A 86 -3.75 -14.10 -7.65
C GLU A 86 -2.73 -14.84 -6.79
N GLY A 87 -1.95 -15.72 -7.42
CA GLY A 87 -0.79 -16.36 -6.81
C GLY A 87 0.47 -15.64 -7.25
N ARG A 88 1.38 -15.40 -6.32
CA ARG A 88 2.60 -14.66 -6.61
C ARG A 88 3.80 -15.18 -5.84
N VAL A 89 4.98 -14.87 -6.34
CA VAL A 89 6.26 -15.06 -5.66
C VAL A 89 6.63 -13.76 -5.00
N VAL A 90 6.90 -13.82 -3.70
CA VAL A 90 7.32 -12.67 -2.88
C VAL A 90 8.62 -13.04 -2.18
N GLU A 91 9.70 -12.32 -2.51
CA GLU A 91 11.03 -12.61 -1.96
C GLU A 91 11.64 -11.34 -1.36
N GLU A 92 12.36 -11.51 -0.26
CA GLU A 92 13.14 -10.44 0.31
C GLU A 92 14.55 -10.44 -0.29
N THR A 93 15.06 -9.25 -0.57
CA THR A 93 16.36 -9.07 -1.21
C THR A 93 17.06 -7.84 -0.65
N ARG A 94 18.33 -7.69 -0.98
CA ARG A 94 19.06 -6.43 -0.81
C ARG A 94 19.09 -5.67 -2.12
N VAL A 95 18.81 -4.39 -2.03
CA VAL A 95 18.74 -3.49 -3.17
C VAL A 95 19.86 -2.49 -3.07
N LYS A 96 20.61 -2.32 -4.16
CA LYS A 96 21.70 -1.35 -4.28
C LYS A 96 21.50 -0.50 -5.53
N ARG A 97 21.94 0.74 -5.48
CA ARG A 97 22.02 1.62 -6.64
C ARG A 97 23.33 1.45 -7.41
N ASP A 98 24.40 1.22 -6.69
CA ASP A 98 25.72 0.94 -7.22
C ASP A 98 26.12 -0.49 -6.80
N PRO A 99 26.57 -1.35 -7.72
CA PRO A 99 26.97 -2.71 -7.40
C PRO A 99 28.11 -2.79 -6.40
N LEU A 100 28.98 -1.77 -6.36
CA LEU A 100 30.15 -1.69 -5.46
C LEU A 100 29.84 -1.02 -4.12
N ALA A 101 28.65 -0.43 -3.95
CA ALA A 101 28.27 0.19 -2.69
C ALA A 101 28.26 -0.83 -1.55
N SER A 102 28.83 -0.44 -0.40
CA SER A 102 28.70 -1.20 0.85
C SER A 102 27.29 -1.11 1.44
N GLU A 103 26.61 0.01 1.23
CA GLU A 103 25.27 0.24 1.71
C GLU A 103 24.24 -0.47 0.82
N SER A 104 23.31 -1.15 1.44
CA SER A 104 22.17 -1.78 0.78
C SER A 104 20.88 -1.48 1.53
N VAL A 105 19.78 -1.38 0.81
CA VAL A 105 18.44 -1.22 1.37
C VAL A 105 17.73 -2.57 1.32
N THR A 106 16.96 -2.91 2.35
CA THR A 106 16.09 -4.08 2.29
C THR A 106 15.04 -3.87 1.22
N GLY A 107 14.86 -4.85 0.34
CA GLY A 107 13.87 -4.84 -0.73
C GLY A 107 12.95 -6.04 -0.65
N ARG A 108 11.75 -5.86 -1.22
CA ARG A 108 10.80 -6.94 -1.45
C ARG A 108 10.49 -6.98 -2.94
N ILE A 109 10.74 -8.14 -3.54
CA ILE A 109 10.36 -8.40 -4.93
C ILE A 109 9.05 -9.14 -4.95
N ILE A 110 8.16 -8.71 -5.82
CA ILE A 110 6.82 -9.27 -6.02
C ILE A 110 6.66 -9.60 -7.48
N SER A 111 6.30 -10.84 -7.79
CA SER A 111 6.02 -11.23 -9.16
C SER A 111 4.67 -10.72 -9.65
N LEU A 112 4.61 -10.29 -10.89
CA LEU A 112 3.40 -9.93 -11.62
C LEU A 112 3.11 -11.02 -12.69
N PRO A 113 1.86 -11.20 -13.10
CA PRO A 113 1.54 -12.13 -14.18
C PRO A 113 2.33 -11.77 -15.45
N ASN A 114 2.75 -12.81 -16.19
CA ASN A 114 3.53 -12.64 -17.42
C ASN A 114 2.77 -11.89 -18.50
N VAL A 115 1.44 -11.95 -18.49
CA VAL A 115 0.57 -11.29 -19.48
C VAL A 115 -0.56 -10.57 -18.76
N GLY A 116 -0.81 -9.33 -19.16
CA GLY A 116 -1.90 -8.52 -18.64
C GLY A 116 -1.61 -7.87 -17.29
N LEU A 117 -2.65 -7.41 -16.65
CA LEU A 117 -2.59 -6.80 -15.31
C LEU A 117 -3.00 -7.82 -14.25
N PRO A 118 -2.48 -7.71 -13.01
CA PRO A 118 -2.92 -8.55 -11.90
C PRO A 118 -4.43 -8.49 -11.72
N LYS A 119 -5.04 -9.63 -11.39
CA LYS A 119 -6.47 -9.71 -11.07
C LYS A 119 -6.79 -9.06 -9.74
N VAL A 120 -5.82 -9.09 -8.81
CA VAL A 120 -5.87 -8.54 -7.45
C VAL A 120 -4.65 -7.64 -7.25
N ASN A 121 -4.75 -6.62 -6.41
CA ASN A 121 -3.66 -5.68 -6.08
C ASN A 121 -3.03 -5.03 -7.32
N ARG A 122 -3.86 -4.45 -8.18
CA ARG A 122 -3.42 -3.78 -9.41
C ARG A 122 -2.51 -2.60 -9.12
N LEU A 123 -1.50 -2.42 -9.95
CA LEU A 123 -0.59 -1.29 -9.87
C LEU A 123 -1.07 -0.13 -10.73
N LYS A 124 -0.91 1.09 -10.22
CA LYS A 124 -1.12 2.32 -10.99
C LYS A 124 0.23 2.81 -11.52
N LEU A 125 0.39 2.84 -12.83
CA LEU A 125 1.57 3.43 -13.45
C LEU A 125 1.59 4.96 -13.21
N ILE A 126 2.71 5.47 -12.70
CA ILE A 126 2.94 6.89 -12.42
C ILE A 126 3.87 7.51 -13.45
N GLU A 127 4.94 6.81 -13.83
CA GLU A 127 5.96 7.28 -14.75
C GLU A 127 6.57 6.11 -15.53
N GLY A 128 7.01 6.33 -16.76
CA GLY A 128 7.60 5.30 -17.61
C GLY A 128 6.57 4.40 -18.27
N ARG A 129 6.84 3.11 -18.35
CA ARG A 129 5.95 2.10 -18.94
C ARG A 129 5.76 0.89 -18.04
N TYR A 130 4.69 0.14 -18.27
CA TYR A 130 4.48 -1.17 -17.63
C TYR A 130 5.41 -2.23 -18.25
N LEU A 131 5.58 -3.36 -17.57
CA LEU A 131 6.36 -4.48 -18.07
C LEU A 131 5.69 -5.08 -19.32
N PRO A 132 6.45 -5.37 -20.39
CA PRO A 132 5.94 -6.14 -21.51
C PRO A 132 5.69 -7.60 -21.07
N PRO A 133 4.92 -8.37 -21.85
CA PRO A 133 4.75 -9.80 -21.62
C PRO A 133 6.09 -10.52 -21.50
N TYR A 134 6.21 -11.40 -20.49
CA TYR A 134 7.42 -12.18 -20.20
C TYR A 134 8.70 -11.34 -20.08
N ALA A 135 8.58 -10.13 -19.52
CA ALA A 135 9.71 -9.22 -19.36
C ALA A 135 10.86 -9.87 -18.58
N ARG A 136 12.07 -9.74 -19.07
CA ARG A 136 13.30 -10.15 -18.39
C ARG A 136 14.24 -8.97 -18.22
N GLY A 137 14.96 -8.92 -17.10
CA GLY A 137 15.93 -7.86 -16.83
C GLY A 137 15.29 -6.49 -16.58
N GLU A 138 13.98 -6.42 -16.38
CA GLU A 138 13.23 -5.19 -16.15
C GLU A 138 12.44 -5.26 -14.83
N VAL A 139 12.23 -4.08 -14.24
CA VAL A 139 11.56 -3.94 -12.95
C VAL A 139 10.71 -2.67 -12.91
N LEU A 140 9.58 -2.73 -12.20
CA LEU A 140 8.85 -1.55 -11.76
C LEU A 140 9.21 -1.27 -10.30
N LEU A 141 9.45 -0.01 -9.97
CA LEU A 141 9.72 0.41 -8.60
C LEU A 141 8.49 1.09 -8.00
N GLU A 142 8.27 0.83 -6.70
CA GLU A 142 7.30 1.62 -5.96
C GLU A 142 7.74 3.10 -5.93
N VAL A 143 6.79 4.00 -6.16
CA VAL A 143 7.06 5.43 -6.43
C VAL A 143 7.70 6.16 -5.25
N GLY A 144 7.34 5.82 -4.01
CA GLY A 144 7.92 6.43 -2.80
C GLY A 144 9.40 6.09 -2.66
N PHE A 145 9.72 4.79 -2.78
CA PHE A 145 11.10 4.30 -2.78
C PHE A 145 11.92 4.90 -3.93
N ALA A 146 11.36 4.90 -5.13
CA ALA A 146 12.03 5.40 -6.31
C ALA A 146 12.37 6.89 -6.19
N ARG A 147 11.42 7.72 -5.75
CA ARG A 147 11.62 9.18 -5.58
C ARG A 147 12.62 9.50 -4.49
N HIS A 148 12.53 8.81 -3.35
CA HIS A 148 13.49 9.01 -2.25
C HIS A 148 14.92 8.72 -2.69
N ASN A 149 15.12 7.59 -3.39
CA ASN A 149 16.42 7.16 -3.87
C ASN A 149 16.78 7.73 -5.25
N LYS A 150 15.99 8.68 -5.79
CA LYS A 150 16.20 9.39 -7.06
C LYS A 150 16.31 8.46 -8.28
N TYR A 151 15.59 7.32 -8.28
CA TYR A 151 15.47 6.48 -9.45
C TYR A 151 14.49 7.07 -10.47
N ARG A 152 14.82 6.88 -11.76
CA ARG A 152 13.97 7.23 -12.90
C ARG A 152 13.82 6.05 -13.86
N PRO A 153 12.79 6.01 -14.69
CA PRO A 153 12.73 5.05 -15.79
C PRO A 153 13.99 5.13 -16.67
N GLY A 154 14.57 3.96 -16.94
CA GLY A 154 15.84 3.84 -17.66
C GLY A 154 17.06 3.60 -16.75
N ASP A 155 17.02 3.96 -15.48
CA ASP A 155 18.07 3.66 -14.50
C ASP A 155 18.20 2.16 -14.25
N PHE A 156 19.27 1.79 -13.56
CA PHE A 156 19.52 0.42 -13.13
C PHE A 156 19.43 0.30 -11.62
N VAL A 157 18.91 -0.83 -11.17
CA VAL A 157 18.90 -1.25 -9.77
C VAL A 157 19.54 -2.64 -9.68
N TYR A 158 20.29 -2.88 -8.62
CA TYR A 158 20.96 -4.14 -8.38
C TYR A 158 20.27 -4.86 -7.22
N VAL A 159 19.93 -6.12 -7.43
CA VAL A 159 19.26 -6.97 -6.44
C VAL A 159 20.09 -8.21 -6.17
N GLU A 160 20.07 -8.67 -4.93
CA GLU A 160 20.74 -9.91 -4.53
C GLU A 160 19.75 -11.08 -4.65
N CYS A 161 20.14 -12.13 -5.36
CA CYS A 161 19.35 -13.35 -5.49
C CYS A 161 20.25 -14.58 -5.24
N PRO A 162 19.75 -15.81 -5.13
CA PRO A 162 20.56 -16.99 -4.85
C PRO A 162 21.74 -17.21 -5.80
N SER A 163 21.61 -16.77 -7.05
CA SER A 163 22.68 -16.85 -8.07
C SER A 163 23.68 -15.68 -8.02
N GLY A 164 23.55 -14.75 -7.06
CA GLY A 164 24.42 -13.57 -6.94
C GLY A 164 23.68 -12.27 -7.23
N GLN A 165 24.44 -11.20 -7.47
CA GLN A 165 23.89 -9.88 -7.76
C GLN A 165 23.44 -9.76 -9.21
N VAL A 166 22.22 -9.31 -9.43
CA VAL A 166 21.64 -9.11 -10.76
C VAL A 166 21.25 -7.65 -10.97
N ARG A 167 21.54 -7.14 -12.17
CA ARG A 167 21.15 -5.80 -12.61
C ARG A 167 19.80 -5.84 -13.33
N LEU A 168 18.86 -5.01 -12.88
CA LEU A 168 17.55 -4.83 -13.50
C LEU A 168 17.37 -3.38 -13.97
N ARG A 169 16.78 -3.20 -15.15
CA ARG A 169 16.45 -1.88 -15.69
C ARG A 169 15.09 -1.43 -15.18
N VAL A 170 15.00 -0.21 -14.66
CA VAL A 170 13.74 0.39 -14.23
C VAL A 170 12.89 0.73 -15.46
N ALA A 171 11.80 0.01 -15.68
CA ALA A 171 10.86 0.25 -16.77
C ALA A 171 9.88 1.38 -16.43
N GLY A 172 9.47 1.47 -15.17
CA GLY A 172 8.54 2.48 -14.71
C GLY A 172 8.42 2.56 -13.20
N LEU A 173 7.73 3.60 -12.76
CA LEU A 173 7.39 3.85 -11.37
C LEU A 173 5.90 3.60 -11.17
N VAL A 174 5.54 2.89 -10.11
CA VAL A 174 4.16 2.46 -9.86
C VAL A 174 3.74 2.77 -8.43
N ALA A 175 2.45 3.00 -8.22
CA ALA A 175 1.82 3.00 -6.90
C ALA A 175 1.06 1.71 -6.70
N SER A 176 1.25 1.08 -5.54
CA SER A 176 0.56 -0.15 -5.14
C SER A 176 -0.41 0.14 -4.00
N PRO A 177 -1.61 -0.45 -4.00
CA PRO A 177 -2.55 -0.28 -2.89
C PRO A 177 -2.06 -0.93 -1.60
N GLU A 178 -1.16 -1.93 -1.69
CA GLU A 178 -0.58 -2.63 -0.54
C GLU A 178 0.52 -1.83 0.15
N TYR A 179 1.16 -0.89 -0.57
CA TYR A 179 2.34 -0.15 -0.12
C TYR A 179 2.15 1.36 -0.19
N ILE A 180 0.97 1.85 0.18
CA ILE A 180 0.70 3.29 0.37
C ILE A 180 1.66 3.86 1.41
N TYR A 181 1.91 3.06 2.47
CA TYR A 181 3.07 3.20 3.34
C TYR A 181 3.97 1.98 3.13
N ALA A 182 5.19 2.18 2.64
CA ALA A 182 6.15 1.11 2.44
C ALA A 182 6.64 0.58 3.80
N VAL A 183 5.93 -0.40 4.35
CA VAL A 183 6.25 -1.03 5.64
C VAL A 183 6.67 -2.47 5.41
N ALA A 184 7.86 -2.84 5.92
CA ALA A 184 8.41 -4.18 5.73
C ALA A 184 7.62 -5.27 6.49
N SER A 185 7.10 -4.98 7.67
CA SER A 185 6.32 -5.92 8.49
C SER A 185 5.52 -5.19 9.57
N LYS A 186 4.57 -5.89 10.23
CA LYS A 186 3.83 -5.38 11.40
C LYS A 186 4.75 -4.95 12.56
N GLN A 187 5.94 -5.52 12.65
CA GLN A 187 6.92 -5.22 13.71
C GLN A 187 7.86 -4.05 13.34
N SER A 188 7.95 -3.70 12.07
CA SER A 188 8.78 -2.62 11.55
C SER A 188 7.93 -1.40 11.19
N LEU A 189 7.30 -0.80 12.21
CA LEU A 189 6.44 0.39 12.07
C LEU A 189 7.18 1.64 11.54
N PHE A 190 8.50 1.58 11.41
CA PHE A 190 9.37 2.69 11.00
C PHE A 190 10.07 2.47 9.66
N ALA A 191 9.62 1.51 8.84
CA ALA A 191 10.17 1.39 7.49
C ALA A 191 9.76 2.62 6.69
N THR A 192 10.75 3.42 6.36
CA THR A 192 10.60 4.61 5.53
C THR A 192 10.99 4.27 4.08
N PRO A 193 10.58 5.05 3.09
CA PRO A 193 11.07 4.89 1.71
C PRO A 193 12.58 4.89 1.56
N SER A 194 13.32 5.34 2.58
CA SER A 194 14.78 5.31 2.64
C SER A 194 15.36 3.93 2.99
N THR A 195 14.61 3.09 3.72
CA THR A 195 15.12 1.85 4.30
C THR A 195 14.47 0.59 3.74
N PHE A 196 13.38 0.74 3.00
CA PHE A 196 12.63 -0.38 2.43
C PHE A 196 12.13 -0.07 1.03
N GLY A 197 12.50 -0.94 0.06
CA GLY A 197 12.08 -0.83 -1.33
C GLY A 197 11.10 -1.93 -1.74
N VAL A 198 10.10 -1.58 -2.56
CA VAL A 198 9.21 -2.56 -3.18
C VAL A 198 9.43 -2.54 -4.69
N LEU A 199 9.69 -3.73 -5.22
CA LEU A 199 10.06 -3.96 -6.61
C LEU A 199 9.08 -4.97 -7.21
N PHE A 200 8.65 -4.73 -8.43
CA PHE A 200 7.76 -5.64 -9.14
C PHE A 200 8.44 -6.11 -10.42
N VAL A 201 8.48 -7.41 -10.61
CA VAL A 201 9.06 -8.06 -11.80
C VAL A 201 8.02 -8.97 -12.46
N SER A 202 8.23 -9.38 -13.70
CA SER A 202 7.37 -10.40 -14.32
C SER A 202 7.51 -11.73 -13.56
N ARG A 203 6.52 -12.61 -13.69
CA ARG A 203 6.62 -13.98 -13.17
C ARG A 203 7.82 -14.71 -13.77
N GLU A 204 8.06 -14.56 -15.04
CA GLU A 204 9.21 -15.11 -15.76
C GLU A 204 10.54 -14.68 -15.15
N GLU A 205 10.68 -13.41 -14.79
CA GLU A 205 11.89 -12.90 -14.16
C GLU A 205 12.04 -13.41 -12.72
N ALA A 206 10.96 -13.47 -11.95
CA ALA A 206 10.99 -14.03 -10.60
C ALA A 206 11.42 -15.50 -10.62
N ASP A 207 10.86 -16.29 -11.53
CA ASP A 207 11.19 -17.70 -11.69
C ASP A 207 12.66 -17.89 -12.07
N ARG A 208 13.20 -17.02 -12.94
CA ARG A 208 14.61 -17.03 -13.34
C ARG A 208 15.54 -16.68 -12.17
N LEU A 209 15.17 -15.72 -11.33
CA LEU A 209 16.01 -15.22 -10.25
C LEU A 209 16.04 -16.17 -9.04
N TRP A 210 14.91 -16.79 -8.71
CA TRP A 210 14.74 -17.60 -7.51
C TRP A 210 14.46 -19.09 -7.75
N GLY A 211 14.31 -19.52 -9.02
CA GLY A 211 14.04 -20.92 -9.32
C GLY A 211 12.65 -21.36 -8.89
N THR A 212 11.66 -20.49 -8.95
CA THR A 212 10.31 -20.68 -8.41
C THR A 212 9.29 -21.15 -9.45
N SER A 213 9.74 -21.72 -10.58
CA SER A 213 8.85 -22.17 -11.65
C SER A 213 7.71 -23.03 -11.13
N ALA A 214 6.47 -22.69 -11.53
CA ALA A 214 5.23 -23.32 -11.08
C ALA A 214 5.00 -23.33 -9.55
N LEU A 215 5.71 -22.48 -8.79
CA LEU A 215 5.53 -22.33 -7.35
C LEU A 215 5.04 -20.92 -7.02
N VAL A 216 4.21 -20.79 -6.00
CA VAL A 216 3.80 -19.54 -5.38
C VAL A 216 4.04 -19.62 -3.89
N ASN A 217 4.35 -18.50 -3.24
CA ASN A 217 4.49 -18.42 -1.79
C ASN A 217 3.55 -17.40 -1.16
N GLU A 218 2.70 -16.79 -1.98
CA GLU A 218 1.66 -15.90 -1.50
C GLU A 218 0.42 -15.96 -2.41
N ILE A 219 -0.75 -15.97 -1.78
CA ILE A 219 -2.05 -15.95 -2.46
C ILE A 219 -2.84 -14.73 -1.95
N CYS A 220 -3.31 -13.90 -2.87
CA CYS A 220 -4.17 -12.76 -2.61
C CYS A 220 -5.55 -13.00 -3.21
N ALA A 221 -6.62 -12.71 -2.48
CA ALA A 221 -7.97 -12.94 -2.96
C ALA A 221 -8.90 -11.74 -2.75
N LEU A 222 -9.82 -11.59 -3.69
CA LEU A 222 -11.01 -10.73 -3.59
C LEU A 222 -12.22 -11.62 -3.35
N VAL A 223 -13.02 -11.29 -2.34
CA VAL A 223 -14.14 -12.11 -1.90
C VAL A 223 -15.36 -11.23 -1.65
N GLU A 224 -16.53 -11.75 -1.87
CA GLU A 224 -17.77 -11.11 -1.45
C GLU A 224 -17.80 -10.95 0.06
N ALA A 225 -18.27 -9.79 0.55
CA ALA A 225 -18.18 -9.43 1.96
C ALA A 225 -18.80 -10.48 2.89
N GLU A 226 -19.93 -11.05 2.49
CA GLU A 226 -20.67 -12.07 3.25
C GLU A 226 -19.94 -13.40 3.35
N HIS A 227 -19.12 -13.75 2.33
CA HIS A 227 -18.38 -15.00 2.28
C HIS A 227 -16.94 -14.88 2.82
N ARG A 228 -16.46 -13.67 3.11
CA ARG A 228 -15.05 -13.41 3.47
C ARG A 228 -14.54 -14.27 4.63
N PRO A 229 -15.20 -14.39 5.80
CA PRO A 229 -14.69 -15.20 6.90
C PRO A 229 -14.59 -16.68 6.55
N ALA A 230 -15.61 -17.23 5.86
CA ALA A 230 -15.65 -18.63 5.47
C ALA A 230 -14.59 -18.95 4.41
N ALA A 231 -14.47 -18.12 3.36
CA ALA A 231 -13.49 -18.27 2.31
C ALA A 231 -12.06 -18.18 2.85
N MET A 232 -11.79 -17.22 3.74
CA MET A 232 -10.48 -17.04 4.38
C MET A 232 -10.08 -18.28 5.21
N ASN A 233 -10.99 -18.82 6.03
CA ASN A 233 -10.74 -20.01 6.83
C ASN A 233 -10.52 -21.26 5.94
N SER A 234 -11.31 -21.42 4.88
CA SER A 234 -11.18 -22.52 3.93
C SER A 234 -9.87 -22.42 3.15
N ALA A 235 -9.51 -21.26 2.67
CA ALA A 235 -8.23 -21.01 1.99
C ALA A 235 -7.03 -21.30 2.90
N ARG A 236 -7.10 -20.86 4.17
CA ARG A 236 -6.09 -21.20 5.19
C ARG A 236 -5.96 -22.71 5.39
N GLY A 237 -7.09 -23.42 5.47
CA GLY A 237 -7.11 -24.88 5.57
C GLY A 237 -6.41 -25.56 4.38
N ILE A 238 -6.69 -25.12 3.16
CA ILE A 238 -6.07 -25.60 1.92
C ILE A 238 -4.55 -25.37 1.95
N CYS A 239 -4.09 -24.20 2.41
CA CYS A 239 -2.68 -23.80 2.42
C CYS A 239 -1.90 -24.34 3.64
N LYS A 240 -2.58 -24.85 4.69
CA LYS A 240 -1.97 -25.25 5.96
C LYS A 240 -0.80 -26.24 5.81
N ARG A 241 -0.90 -27.22 4.92
CA ARG A 241 0.17 -28.19 4.68
C ARG A 241 1.47 -27.59 4.11
N TYR A 242 1.39 -26.38 3.58
CA TYR A 242 2.55 -25.64 3.06
C TYR A 242 3.06 -24.58 4.07
N GLY A 243 2.76 -24.76 5.35
CA GLY A 243 3.23 -23.83 6.38
C GLY A 243 2.60 -22.44 6.28
N ALA A 244 1.34 -22.39 5.79
CA ALA A 244 0.63 -21.11 5.69
C ALA A 244 0.63 -20.40 7.04
N ARG A 245 1.05 -19.15 7.02
CA ARG A 245 0.87 -18.23 8.14
C ARG A 245 -0.62 -17.86 8.24
N ASP A 246 -0.98 -17.15 9.29
CA ASP A 246 -2.36 -16.69 9.42
C ASP A 246 -2.75 -15.83 8.20
N ALA A 247 -3.95 -16.10 7.68
CA ALA A 247 -4.53 -15.28 6.65
C ALA A 247 -4.68 -13.85 7.19
N GLN A 248 -4.08 -12.89 6.50
CA GLN A 248 -4.12 -11.48 6.89
C GLN A 248 -5.30 -10.81 6.18
N PRO A 249 -6.38 -10.44 6.90
CA PRO A 249 -7.45 -9.65 6.33
C PRO A 249 -6.96 -8.25 5.96
N LEU A 250 -7.69 -7.56 5.10
CA LEU A 250 -7.38 -6.21 4.62
C LEU A 250 -7.06 -5.26 5.79
N GLU A 251 -7.83 -5.33 6.87
CA GLU A 251 -7.71 -4.47 8.05
C GLU A 251 -6.39 -4.67 8.80
N GLU A 252 -5.80 -5.84 8.69
CA GLU A 252 -4.53 -6.21 9.36
C GLU A 252 -3.30 -6.11 8.46
N GLN A 253 -3.47 -5.76 7.19
CA GLN A 253 -2.33 -5.55 6.32
C GLN A 253 -1.50 -4.33 6.79
N PRO A 254 -0.16 -4.40 6.76
CA PRO A 254 0.71 -3.40 7.40
C PRO A 254 0.41 -1.96 7.00
N SER A 255 0.20 -1.71 5.71
CA SER A 255 -0.14 -0.39 5.17
C SER A 255 -1.47 0.14 5.72
N ASN A 256 -2.47 -0.74 5.84
CA ASN A 256 -3.79 -0.36 6.33
C ASN A 256 -3.80 -0.10 7.85
N LEU A 257 -3.01 -0.88 8.61
CA LEU A 257 -2.81 -0.63 10.04
C LEU A 257 -2.24 0.76 10.30
N MET A 258 -1.23 1.19 9.52
CA MET A 258 -0.65 2.54 9.64
C MET A 258 -1.69 3.62 9.37
N ILE A 259 -2.48 3.47 8.31
CA ILE A 259 -3.56 4.40 7.99
C ILE A 259 -4.60 4.46 9.12
N GLN A 260 -4.97 3.31 9.69
CA GLN A 260 -5.93 3.27 10.82
C GLN A 260 -5.34 3.90 12.09
N MET A 261 -4.03 3.74 12.35
CA MET A 261 -3.36 4.40 13.47
C MET A 261 -3.37 5.91 13.30
N ASP A 262 -2.99 6.42 12.14
CA ASP A 262 -3.04 7.86 11.82
C ASP A 262 -4.46 8.41 11.99
N VAL A 263 -5.46 7.69 11.46
CA VAL A 263 -6.87 8.07 11.57
C VAL A 263 -7.39 8.07 13.01
N ARG A 264 -6.91 7.14 13.87
CA ARG A 264 -7.31 7.08 15.28
C ARG A 264 -6.70 8.18 16.15
N GLN A 265 -5.53 8.70 15.78
CA GLN A 265 -4.90 9.83 16.50
C GLN A 265 -5.67 11.14 16.35
N TRP A 266 -6.58 11.23 15.37
CA TRP A 266 -7.42 12.40 15.11
C TRP A 266 -8.82 12.30 15.73
N ARG A 267 -9.12 11.23 16.47
CA ARG A 267 -10.34 11.05 17.27
C ARG A 267 -10.10 11.38 18.74
#